data_63014a38dfff0b5f506a46baef56dac6
#
_entry.id   63014a38dfff0b5f506a46baef56dac6
#
_cell.length_a   1.000
_cell.length_b   1.000
_cell.length_c   1.000
_cell.angle_alpha   90.00
_cell.angle_beta   90.00
_cell.angle_gamma   90.00
#
_symmetry.space_group_name_H-M   'P 1'
#
loop_
_entity.id
_entity.type
_entity.pdbx_description
1 polymer ?
#
loop_
_entity_poly.entity_id
_entity_poly.type
_entity_poly.pdbx_seq_one_letter_code
_entity_poly.pdbx_strand_id
1 'polypeptide(L)'
;MMGCMDKQQEFVLRTLEERDIRFIRLWFTDVLGTLKSVAIAPAELEGAFAEGIGFDGSAIEGFARVQESDMLAKPDPATFQVLPWRGESPGTARMFCDITMPDGTPSWADPRHVLRRALTKAADAGFTFYTHPEIEFFLLKELPARGVVPEPVDNGGYFDLTPHDVSHDFRRTTITMLERLGISVEFSHHEVAPGQQEIDLRYADALSTADNILTTRHVIKEVALSQGVYATFMPKPFSDQPGSGMHTHLSLFEGDQNAFYDGNDPLHLSKVAKQFIAGLLTHAAEITAVTNQWVNSYKRLTWGGEAPPYVCWGSNNRSAMVRVPMYKPTKGNSTRIEV
;
A
#
# COMPACT_ATOMS: atom_id res chain seq x y z
N MET A 1 31.38 11.04 18.64
CA MET A 1 31.58 11.58 17.29
C MET A 1 30.21 11.95 16.75
N MET A 2 29.88 13.23 16.61
CA MET A 2 28.66 13.66 15.92
C MET A 2 28.85 13.26 14.44
N GLY A 3 28.12 12.24 13.99
CA GLY A 3 28.05 11.89 12.57
C GLY A 3 27.51 13.09 11.80
N CYS A 4 28.05 13.34 10.61
CA CYS A 4 27.52 14.35 9.71
C CYS A 4 26.06 13.99 9.41
N MET A 5 25.13 14.85 9.83
CA MET A 5 23.70 14.65 9.61
C MET A 5 23.42 14.67 8.09
N ASP A 6 22.57 13.76 7.61
CA ASP A 6 22.16 13.74 6.21
C ASP A 6 21.31 14.98 5.89
N LYS A 7 21.41 15.49 4.67
CA LYS A 7 20.62 16.65 4.20
C LYS A 7 19.11 16.46 4.36
N GLN A 8 18.62 15.23 4.26
CA GLN A 8 17.22 14.93 4.48
C GLN A 8 16.83 15.06 5.96
N GLN A 9 17.68 14.62 6.88
CA GLN A 9 17.48 14.79 8.33
C GLN A 9 17.47 16.28 8.70
N GLU A 10 18.42 17.07 8.17
CA GLU A 10 18.47 18.52 8.37
C GLU A 10 17.20 19.21 7.87
N PHE A 11 16.70 18.81 6.68
CA PHE A 11 15.45 19.33 6.12
C PHE A 11 14.27 19.02 7.02
N VAL A 12 14.18 17.79 7.55
CA VAL A 12 13.09 17.39 8.47
C VAL A 12 13.11 18.24 9.73
N LEU A 13 14.26 18.34 10.42
CA LEU A 13 14.40 19.10 11.66
C LEU A 13 14.02 20.58 11.47
N ARG A 14 14.48 21.21 10.41
CA ARG A 14 14.11 22.58 10.05
C ARG A 14 12.59 22.72 9.82
N THR A 15 11.99 21.76 9.10
CA THR A 15 10.54 21.80 8.81
C THR A 15 9.70 21.66 10.06
N LEU A 16 10.15 20.91 11.07
CA LEU A 16 9.46 20.81 12.36
C LEU A 16 9.33 22.18 13.05
N GLU A 17 10.40 22.96 13.04
CA GLU A 17 10.42 24.32 13.61
C GLU A 17 9.56 25.29 12.80
N GLU A 18 9.75 25.34 11.46
CA GLU A 18 9.05 26.26 10.56
C GLU A 18 7.53 26.06 10.55
N ARG A 19 7.05 24.82 10.77
CA ARG A 19 5.63 24.45 10.73
C ARG A 19 5.01 24.17 12.09
N ASP A 20 5.68 24.50 13.18
CA ASP A 20 5.21 24.24 14.56
C ASP A 20 4.72 22.79 14.74
N ILE A 21 5.49 21.82 14.25
CA ILE A 21 5.17 20.40 14.41
C ILE A 21 5.53 20.00 15.84
N ARG A 22 4.55 19.45 16.58
CA ARG A 22 4.72 19.07 18.00
C ARG A 22 4.62 17.57 18.23
N PHE A 23 4.11 16.82 17.25
CA PHE A 23 3.95 15.38 17.33
C PHE A 23 4.53 14.73 16.10
N ILE A 24 5.44 13.77 16.27
CA ILE A 24 6.02 12.99 15.18
C ILE A 24 5.58 11.54 15.39
N ARG A 25 4.81 11.02 14.45
CA ARG A 25 4.38 9.64 14.45
C ARG A 25 5.36 8.78 13.68
N LEU A 26 5.95 7.80 14.34
CA LEU A 26 6.79 6.80 13.74
C LEU A 26 5.91 5.60 13.37
N TRP A 27 5.86 5.30 12.08
CA TRP A 27 4.99 4.27 11.50
C TRP A 27 5.79 3.07 11.05
N PHE A 28 5.29 1.88 11.33
CA PHE A 28 5.78 0.61 10.82
C PHE A 28 4.63 -0.41 10.78
N THR A 29 4.84 -1.60 10.26
CA THR A 29 3.80 -2.64 10.17
C THR A 29 4.26 -3.90 10.88
N ASP A 30 3.29 -4.65 11.42
CA ASP A 30 3.51 -6.04 11.81
C ASP A 30 3.46 -6.98 10.58
N VAL A 31 3.68 -8.27 10.80
CA VAL A 31 3.67 -9.29 9.73
C VAL A 31 2.31 -9.47 9.05
N LEU A 32 1.23 -9.00 9.68
CA LEU A 32 -0.13 -9.02 9.12
C LEU A 32 -0.47 -7.74 8.33
N GLY A 33 0.48 -6.80 8.22
CA GLY A 33 0.26 -5.51 7.56
C GLY A 33 -0.56 -4.51 8.37
N THR A 34 -0.71 -4.72 9.68
CA THR A 34 -1.36 -3.76 10.57
C THR A 34 -0.43 -2.59 10.85
N LEU A 35 -0.87 -1.38 10.54
CA LEU A 35 -0.09 -0.17 10.81
C LEU A 35 0.04 0.06 12.31
N LYS A 36 1.27 0.14 12.78
CA LYS A 36 1.66 0.50 14.15
C LYS A 36 2.18 1.92 14.19
N SER A 37 2.01 2.59 15.31
CA SER A 37 2.47 3.97 15.48
C SER A 37 2.88 4.24 16.93
N VAL A 38 4.03 4.87 17.08
CA VAL A 38 4.42 5.54 18.33
C VAL A 38 4.62 7.03 18.05
N ALA A 39 4.33 7.87 19.01
CA ALA A 39 4.54 9.31 18.88
C ALA A 39 5.73 9.75 19.74
N ILE A 40 6.60 10.58 19.18
CA ILE A 40 7.72 11.20 19.87
C ILE A 40 7.62 12.73 19.80
N ALA A 41 8.25 13.40 20.76
CA ALA A 41 8.42 14.85 20.73
C ALA A 41 9.53 15.24 19.70
N PRO A 42 9.50 16.46 19.14
CA PRO A 42 10.53 16.92 18.21
C PRO A 42 11.95 16.84 18.76
N ALA A 43 12.12 17.09 20.07
CA ALA A 43 13.43 17.02 20.73
C ALA A 43 14.08 15.61 20.70
N GLU A 44 13.28 14.56 20.55
CA GLU A 44 13.76 13.18 20.52
C GLU A 44 14.18 12.71 19.10
N LEU A 45 13.84 13.51 18.07
CA LEU A 45 14.00 13.04 16.71
C LEU A 45 15.45 12.89 16.26
N GLU A 46 16.34 13.79 16.70
CA GLU A 46 17.78 13.70 16.38
C GLU A 46 18.38 12.41 16.95
N GLY A 47 18.04 12.06 18.19
CA GLY A 47 18.41 10.79 18.81
C GLY A 47 17.79 9.59 18.07
N ALA A 48 16.53 9.72 17.66
CA ALA A 48 15.86 8.66 16.90
C ALA A 48 16.52 8.38 15.54
N PHE A 49 17.02 9.40 14.84
CA PHE A 49 17.80 9.21 13.61
C PHE A 49 19.16 8.52 13.87
N ALA A 50 19.82 8.87 14.95
CA ALA A 50 21.12 8.31 15.30
C ALA A 50 21.02 6.86 15.77
N GLU A 51 20.15 6.60 16.74
CA GLU A 51 20.10 5.34 17.50
C GLU A 51 18.83 4.52 17.28
N GLY A 52 17.76 5.13 16.78
CA GLY A 52 16.41 4.54 16.74
C GLY A 52 15.67 4.73 18.07
N ILE A 53 14.40 4.34 18.08
CA ILE A 53 13.54 4.33 19.27
C ILE A 53 13.31 2.89 19.72
N GLY A 54 13.72 2.57 20.95
CA GLY A 54 13.56 1.26 21.55
C GLY A 54 12.09 0.93 21.84
N PHE A 55 11.69 -0.31 21.55
CA PHE A 55 10.37 -0.83 21.90
C PHE A 55 10.41 -2.34 22.15
N ASP A 56 9.36 -2.85 22.81
CA ASP A 56 9.18 -4.27 23.06
C ASP A 56 8.58 -4.96 21.80
N GLY A 57 9.43 -5.61 21.02
CA GLY A 57 9.02 -6.36 19.83
C GLY A 57 8.16 -7.58 20.14
N SER A 58 8.18 -8.10 21.38
CA SER A 58 7.32 -9.23 21.75
C SER A 58 5.84 -8.86 21.84
N ALA A 59 5.54 -7.55 21.98
CA ALA A 59 4.19 -7.00 21.92
C ALA A 59 3.68 -6.78 20.48
N ILE A 60 4.53 -7.00 19.47
CA ILE A 60 4.19 -6.86 18.06
C ILE A 60 4.08 -8.24 17.41
N GLU A 61 2.94 -8.48 16.75
CA GLU A 61 2.66 -9.78 16.12
C GLU A 61 3.77 -10.22 15.16
N GLY A 62 4.38 -11.36 15.44
CA GLY A 62 5.41 -12.00 14.60
C GLY A 62 6.81 -11.39 14.68
N PHE A 63 7.08 -10.39 15.56
CA PHE A 63 8.40 -9.74 15.58
C PHE A 63 9.41 -10.47 16.42
N ALA A 64 9.15 -10.70 17.72
CA ALA A 64 10.12 -11.29 18.61
C ALA A 64 9.47 -12.19 19.67
N ARG A 65 10.31 -12.99 20.36
CA ARG A 65 9.91 -13.70 21.57
C ARG A 65 10.20 -12.82 22.80
N VAL A 66 9.53 -13.12 23.91
CA VAL A 66 9.70 -12.35 25.17
C VAL A 66 11.16 -12.30 25.65
N GLN A 67 11.95 -13.33 25.36
CA GLN A 67 13.36 -13.39 25.74
C GLN A 67 14.31 -12.57 24.83
N GLU A 68 13.83 -12.09 23.68
CA GLU A 68 14.61 -11.37 22.67
C GLU A 68 13.79 -10.17 22.19
N SER A 69 13.19 -9.44 23.13
CA SER A 69 12.12 -8.48 22.83
C SER A 69 12.60 -7.11 22.39
N ASP A 70 13.81 -6.70 22.78
CA ASP A 70 14.29 -5.35 22.47
C ASP A 70 14.54 -5.17 20.97
N MET A 71 13.85 -4.20 20.39
CA MET A 71 13.97 -3.81 19.00
C MET A 71 14.03 -2.29 18.86
N LEU A 72 14.52 -1.81 17.71
CA LEU A 72 14.65 -0.39 17.41
C LEU A 72 13.82 -0.03 16.18
N ALA A 73 12.99 1.00 16.30
CA ALA A 73 12.34 1.66 15.17
C ALA A 73 13.21 2.83 14.69
N LYS A 74 13.79 2.69 13.50
CA LYS A 74 14.69 3.69 12.91
C LYS A 74 13.96 4.49 11.84
N PRO A 75 13.69 5.80 12.06
CA PRO A 75 12.92 6.60 11.11
C PRO A 75 13.67 6.78 9.78
N ASP A 76 12.93 6.63 8.66
CA ASP A 76 13.41 6.95 7.32
C ASP A 76 13.01 8.40 6.98
N PRO A 77 13.98 9.36 6.96
CA PRO A 77 13.68 10.78 6.74
C PRO A 77 13.12 11.06 5.35
N ALA A 78 13.37 10.18 4.36
CA ALA A 78 12.81 10.32 3.01
C ALA A 78 11.29 10.18 2.99
N THR A 79 10.71 9.56 4.01
CA THR A 79 9.27 9.33 4.13
C THR A 79 8.54 10.39 4.94
N PHE A 80 9.22 11.44 5.40
CA PHE A 80 8.62 12.52 6.21
C PHE A 80 7.42 13.17 5.50
N GLN A 81 6.28 13.26 6.22
CA GLN A 81 5.07 13.93 5.73
C GLN A 81 4.32 14.61 6.87
N VAL A 82 3.84 15.83 6.63
CA VAL A 82 2.93 16.54 7.54
C VAL A 82 1.50 16.05 7.31
N LEU A 83 0.81 15.64 8.38
CA LEU A 83 -0.52 15.04 8.30
C LEU A 83 -1.61 16.11 8.16
N PRO A 84 -2.34 16.19 7.04
CA PRO A 84 -3.25 17.31 6.75
C PRO A 84 -4.55 17.29 7.55
N TRP A 85 -4.89 16.17 8.20
CA TRP A 85 -6.16 15.99 8.93
C TRP A 85 -6.06 16.24 10.44
N ARG A 86 -4.88 16.57 10.98
CA ARG A 86 -4.64 16.75 12.42
C ARG A 86 -4.55 18.22 12.85
N GLY A 87 -4.98 19.14 11.99
CA GLY A 87 -4.85 20.58 12.22
C GLY A 87 -3.50 21.12 11.76
N GLU A 88 -3.44 22.44 11.61
CA GLU A 88 -2.23 23.12 11.13
C GLU A 88 -1.31 23.54 12.26
N SER A 89 -1.86 23.85 13.46
CA SER A 89 -1.09 24.24 14.63
C SER A 89 -1.80 23.78 15.91
N PRO A 90 -1.13 23.02 16.79
CA PRO A 90 0.18 22.38 16.56
C PRO A 90 0.11 21.26 15.54
N GLY A 91 1.08 21.22 14.62
CA GLY A 91 1.12 20.26 13.54
C GLY A 91 1.53 18.85 13.99
N THR A 92 1.13 17.87 13.21
CA THR A 92 1.55 16.46 13.35
C THR A 92 2.21 15.98 12.06
N ALA A 93 3.35 15.30 12.18
CA ALA A 93 4.02 14.66 11.05
C ALA A 93 4.16 13.15 11.28
N ARG A 94 4.50 12.42 10.23
CA ARG A 94 4.84 10.99 10.31
C ARG A 94 6.09 10.67 9.51
N MET A 95 6.78 9.60 9.91
CA MET A 95 7.79 8.91 9.11
C MET A 95 7.58 7.42 9.22
N PHE A 96 7.86 6.68 8.14
CA PHE A 96 8.01 5.24 8.23
C PHE A 96 9.34 4.87 8.86
N CYS A 97 9.38 3.72 9.54
CA CYS A 97 10.58 3.21 10.18
C CYS A 97 10.96 1.85 9.59
N ASP A 98 12.26 1.63 9.48
CA ASP A 98 12.82 0.30 9.36
C ASP A 98 13.05 -0.25 10.78
N ILE A 99 12.79 -1.55 10.98
CA ILE A 99 12.96 -2.20 12.28
C ILE A 99 14.29 -2.94 12.31
N THR A 100 15.08 -2.68 13.36
CA THR A 100 16.38 -3.31 13.56
C THR A 100 16.47 -3.97 14.92
N MET A 101 17.40 -4.90 15.04
CA MET A 101 17.86 -5.46 16.32
C MET A 101 18.71 -4.44 17.05
N PRO A 102 18.98 -4.60 18.37
CA PRO A 102 19.81 -3.69 19.14
C PRO A 102 21.25 -3.54 18.63
N ASP A 103 21.78 -4.55 17.92
CA ASP A 103 23.08 -4.50 17.28
C ASP A 103 23.09 -3.75 15.93
N GLY A 104 21.94 -3.21 15.52
CA GLY A 104 21.75 -2.48 14.27
C GLY A 104 21.48 -3.36 13.05
N THR A 105 21.46 -4.69 13.20
CA THR A 105 21.09 -5.57 12.09
C THR A 105 19.60 -5.46 11.78
N PRO A 106 19.17 -5.49 10.49
CA PRO A 106 17.77 -5.43 10.12
C PRO A 106 16.98 -6.62 10.66
N SER A 107 15.78 -6.36 11.15
CA SER A 107 14.86 -7.42 11.56
C SER A 107 14.30 -8.18 10.35
N TRP A 108 14.36 -9.52 10.41
CA TRP A 108 13.76 -10.38 9.40
C TRP A 108 12.24 -10.39 9.41
N ALA A 109 11.63 -9.97 10.50
CA ALA A 109 10.18 -9.86 10.67
C ALA A 109 9.63 -8.52 10.15
N ASP A 110 10.49 -7.56 9.82
CA ASP A 110 10.09 -6.28 9.25
C ASP A 110 9.67 -6.43 7.79
N PRO A 111 8.37 -6.27 7.43
CA PRO A 111 7.91 -6.38 6.05
C PRO A 111 8.61 -5.39 5.10
N ARG A 112 8.96 -4.20 5.59
CA ARG A 112 9.67 -3.18 4.81
C ARG A 112 11.10 -3.62 4.49
N HIS A 113 11.78 -4.28 5.42
CA HIS A 113 13.08 -4.89 5.17
C HIS A 113 12.99 -6.07 4.18
N VAL A 114 11.97 -6.90 4.27
CA VAL A 114 11.75 -8.01 3.30
C VAL A 114 11.62 -7.46 1.88
N LEU A 115 10.85 -6.38 1.70
CA LEU A 115 10.73 -5.72 0.40
C LEU A 115 12.06 -5.12 -0.07
N ARG A 116 12.81 -4.41 0.79
CA ARG A 116 14.15 -3.88 0.45
C ARG A 116 15.10 -4.98 -0.05
N ARG A 117 15.09 -6.15 0.58
CA ARG A 117 15.90 -7.30 0.13
C ARG A 117 15.50 -7.80 -1.26
N ALA A 118 14.20 -7.85 -1.54
CA ALA A 118 13.71 -8.23 -2.88
C ALA A 118 14.13 -7.18 -3.92
N LEU A 119 14.04 -5.89 -3.59
CA LEU A 119 14.47 -4.80 -4.46
C LEU A 119 15.99 -4.80 -4.70
N THR A 120 16.79 -5.13 -3.69
CA THR A 120 18.24 -5.31 -3.85
C THR A 120 18.55 -6.43 -4.84
N LYS A 121 17.84 -7.58 -4.73
CA LYS A 121 18.01 -8.67 -5.71
C LYS A 121 17.62 -8.25 -7.14
N ALA A 122 16.58 -7.44 -7.29
CA ALA A 122 16.20 -6.91 -8.60
C ALA A 122 17.28 -5.97 -9.14
N ALA A 123 17.81 -5.07 -8.30
CA ALA A 123 18.87 -4.14 -8.66
C ALA A 123 20.18 -4.86 -9.02
N ASP A 124 20.57 -5.91 -8.30
CA ASP A 124 21.74 -6.76 -8.61
C ASP A 124 21.57 -7.47 -9.96
N ALA A 125 20.33 -7.75 -10.38
CA ALA A 125 20.00 -8.28 -11.70
C ALA A 125 19.84 -7.19 -12.78
N GLY A 126 20.06 -5.91 -12.46
CA GLY A 126 19.99 -4.78 -13.38
C GLY A 126 18.59 -4.16 -13.51
N PHE A 127 17.63 -4.53 -12.65
CA PHE A 127 16.24 -4.07 -12.77
C PHE A 127 15.83 -3.09 -11.65
N THR A 128 15.02 -2.10 -12.04
CA THR A 128 14.18 -1.33 -11.12
C THR A 128 12.76 -1.89 -11.17
N PHE A 129 12.14 -2.10 -10.01
CA PHE A 129 10.80 -2.67 -9.89
C PHE A 129 9.78 -1.56 -9.57
N TYR A 130 8.82 -1.41 -10.46
CA TYR A 130 7.71 -0.47 -10.33
C TYR A 130 6.39 -1.18 -10.11
N THR A 131 5.53 -0.58 -9.30
CA THR A 131 4.19 -1.10 -9.01
C THR A 131 3.14 0.00 -9.09
N HIS A 132 1.91 -0.39 -9.43
CA HIS A 132 0.74 0.48 -9.51
C HIS A 132 -0.44 -0.28 -8.90
N PRO A 133 -0.90 0.07 -7.69
CA PRO A 133 -2.01 -0.60 -7.03
C PRO A 133 -3.35 0.06 -7.38
N GLU A 134 -4.38 -0.76 -7.53
CA GLU A 134 -5.80 -0.41 -7.59
C GLU A 134 -6.40 -0.80 -6.24
N ILE A 135 -6.87 0.18 -5.45
CA ILE A 135 -7.28 -0.04 -4.06
C ILE A 135 -8.80 0.01 -3.96
N GLU A 136 -9.42 -1.15 -3.83
CA GLU A 136 -10.85 -1.27 -3.63
C GLU A 136 -11.22 -1.31 -2.13
N PHE A 137 -12.36 -0.71 -1.81
CA PHE A 137 -12.91 -0.68 -0.45
C PHE A 137 -14.41 -0.42 -0.47
N PHE A 138 -15.07 -0.73 0.66
CA PHE A 138 -16.48 -0.40 0.84
C PHE A 138 -16.65 0.77 1.81
N LEU A 139 -17.59 1.65 1.50
CA LEU A 139 -18.14 2.63 2.42
C LEU A 139 -19.47 2.10 3.01
N LEU A 140 -19.52 2.04 4.32
CA LEU A 140 -20.68 1.61 5.10
C LEU A 140 -21.24 2.79 5.88
N LYS A 141 -22.54 2.82 6.14
CA LYS A 141 -23.17 3.88 6.92
C LYS A 141 -22.58 4.01 8.32
N GLU A 142 -22.20 2.87 8.92
CA GLU A 142 -21.58 2.82 10.26
C GLU A 142 -20.69 1.59 10.42
N LEU A 143 -19.92 1.54 11.51
CA LEU A 143 -19.20 0.33 11.91
C LEU A 143 -20.20 -0.78 12.26
N PRO A 144 -20.23 -1.91 11.53
CA PRO A 144 -21.21 -2.96 11.78
C PRO A 144 -21.04 -3.59 13.16
N ALA A 145 -22.13 -3.74 13.90
CA ALA A 145 -22.13 -4.52 15.14
C ALA A 145 -21.93 -6.01 14.82
N ARG A 146 -21.40 -6.77 15.79
CA ARG A 146 -21.17 -8.19 15.60
C ARG A 146 -22.47 -8.95 15.25
N GLY A 147 -22.45 -9.67 14.13
CA GLY A 147 -23.59 -10.46 13.64
C GLY A 147 -24.66 -9.65 12.90
N VAL A 148 -24.43 -8.36 12.69
CA VAL A 148 -25.30 -7.50 11.88
C VAL A 148 -24.74 -7.44 10.45
N VAL A 149 -25.64 -7.53 9.46
CA VAL A 149 -25.29 -7.35 8.05
C VAL A 149 -24.90 -5.88 7.84
N PRO A 150 -23.72 -5.60 7.25
CA PRO A 150 -23.32 -4.24 6.94
C PRO A 150 -24.30 -3.53 6.02
N GLU A 151 -24.47 -2.21 6.19
CA GLU A 151 -25.32 -1.40 5.31
C GLU A 151 -24.41 -0.47 4.47
N PRO A 152 -24.43 -0.59 3.11
CA PRO A 152 -23.65 0.29 2.25
C PRO A 152 -24.21 1.72 2.27
N VAL A 153 -23.35 2.71 1.97
CA VAL A 153 -23.77 4.13 1.96
C VAL A 153 -24.71 4.47 0.80
N ASP A 154 -24.70 3.68 -0.27
CA ASP A 154 -25.47 3.89 -1.49
C ASP A 154 -25.89 2.56 -2.14
N ASN A 155 -26.58 2.66 -3.27
CA ASN A 155 -26.98 1.54 -4.14
C ASN A 155 -26.42 1.71 -5.56
N GLY A 156 -25.28 2.43 -5.69
CA GLY A 156 -24.59 2.66 -6.96
C GLY A 156 -23.99 1.39 -7.55
N GLY A 157 -23.61 1.48 -8.82
CA GLY A 157 -22.91 0.46 -9.57
C GLY A 157 -21.71 1.04 -10.32
N TYR A 158 -21.11 0.22 -11.18
CA TYR A 158 -19.88 0.55 -11.88
C TYR A 158 -19.97 1.84 -12.68
N PHE A 159 -19.09 2.81 -12.34
CA PHE A 159 -19.03 4.14 -12.94
C PHE A 159 -20.26 5.03 -12.74
N ASP A 160 -21.17 4.66 -11.85
CA ASP A 160 -22.33 5.53 -11.57
C ASP A 160 -21.87 6.88 -11.02
N LEU A 161 -22.52 7.92 -11.51
CA LEU A 161 -22.38 9.29 -11.06
C LEU A 161 -23.77 9.87 -10.79
N THR A 162 -24.11 10.02 -9.52
CA THR A 162 -25.39 10.62 -9.12
C THR A 162 -25.14 11.95 -8.40
N PRO A 163 -26.00 12.98 -8.59
CA PRO A 163 -25.85 14.30 -7.97
C PRO A 163 -25.83 14.30 -6.42
N HIS A 164 -26.38 13.27 -5.79
CA HIS A 164 -26.44 13.10 -4.34
C HIS A 164 -25.53 12.00 -3.82
N ASP A 165 -24.49 11.65 -4.60
CA ASP A 165 -23.56 10.58 -4.28
C ASP A 165 -22.56 11.03 -3.22
N VAL A 166 -22.74 10.59 -1.98
CA VAL A 166 -21.79 10.79 -0.88
C VAL A 166 -20.41 10.24 -1.24
N SER A 167 -20.37 9.17 -2.02
CA SER A 167 -19.13 8.51 -2.45
C SER A 167 -18.27 9.39 -3.35
N HIS A 168 -18.89 10.24 -4.21
CA HIS A 168 -18.13 11.17 -5.06
C HIS A 168 -17.41 12.22 -4.24
N ASP A 169 -18.08 12.86 -3.28
CA ASP A 169 -17.45 13.84 -2.38
C ASP A 169 -16.40 13.19 -1.47
N PHE A 170 -16.63 11.95 -1.08
CA PHE A 170 -15.67 11.16 -0.33
C PHE A 170 -14.37 10.95 -1.12
N ARG A 171 -14.47 10.45 -2.37
CA ARG A 171 -13.30 10.24 -3.24
C ARG A 171 -12.55 11.55 -3.50
N ARG A 172 -13.27 12.63 -3.82
CA ARG A 172 -12.68 13.97 -4.03
C ARG A 172 -11.90 14.44 -2.80
N THR A 173 -12.46 14.31 -1.61
CA THR A 173 -11.81 14.70 -0.35
C THR A 173 -10.56 13.83 -0.09
N THR A 174 -10.68 12.52 -0.29
CA THR A 174 -9.58 11.57 -0.12
C THR A 174 -8.43 11.89 -1.07
N ILE A 175 -8.71 12.09 -2.37
CA ILE A 175 -7.70 12.42 -3.37
C ILE A 175 -6.99 13.73 -3.03
N THR A 176 -7.74 14.77 -2.64
CA THR A 176 -7.15 16.04 -2.22
C THR A 176 -6.20 15.88 -1.04
N MET A 177 -6.53 15.03 -0.07
CA MET A 177 -5.63 14.72 1.05
C MET A 177 -4.39 13.94 0.61
N LEU A 178 -4.53 12.97 -0.29
CA LEU A 178 -3.42 12.20 -0.84
C LEU A 178 -2.44 13.09 -1.63
N GLU A 179 -2.96 14.00 -2.46
CA GLU A 179 -2.14 14.96 -3.21
C GLU A 179 -1.36 15.90 -2.28
N ARG A 180 -1.96 16.34 -1.16
CA ARG A 180 -1.25 17.12 -0.13
C ARG A 180 -0.11 16.34 0.55
N LEU A 181 -0.17 15.01 0.52
CA LEU A 181 0.89 14.10 0.98
C LEU A 181 1.86 13.70 -0.14
N GLY A 182 1.75 14.31 -1.33
CA GLY A 182 2.59 13.96 -2.48
C GLY A 182 2.27 12.61 -3.12
N ILE A 183 1.13 12.01 -2.78
CA ILE A 183 0.67 10.73 -3.34
C ILE A 183 -0.24 11.02 -4.53
N SER A 184 0.23 10.67 -5.73
CA SER A 184 -0.52 10.90 -6.97
C SER A 184 -1.55 9.78 -7.19
N VAL A 185 -2.78 10.18 -7.51
CA VAL A 185 -3.86 9.29 -7.92
C VAL A 185 -4.00 9.33 -9.44
N GLU A 186 -4.28 8.19 -10.08
CA GLU A 186 -4.50 8.08 -11.52
C GLU A 186 -6.00 8.03 -11.84
N PHE A 187 -6.76 7.17 -11.14
CA PHE A 187 -8.20 7.02 -11.31
C PHE A 187 -8.92 6.94 -9.98
N SER A 188 -10.22 7.24 -9.98
CA SER A 188 -11.13 6.90 -8.90
C SER A 188 -12.55 6.79 -9.45
N HIS A 189 -13.28 5.78 -9.03
CA HIS A 189 -14.65 5.55 -9.47
C HIS A 189 -15.47 4.76 -8.45
N HIS A 190 -16.77 4.71 -8.67
CA HIS A 190 -17.65 3.77 -8.01
C HIS A 190 -17.46 2.38 -8.63
N GLU A 191 -17.32 1.36 -7.80
CA GLU A 191 -17.19 -0.03 -8.22
C GLU A 191 -18.55 -0.72 -8.42
N VAL A 192 -18.53 -2.02 -8.76
CA VAL A 192 -19.74 -2.80 -9.16
C VAL A 192 -20.74 -2.92 -8.01
N ALA A 193 -20.26 -3.16 -6.78
CA ALA A 193 -21.16 -3.39 -5.65
C ALA A 193 -21.61 -2.08 -4.99
N PRO A 194 -22.82 -2.04 -4.41
CA PRO A 194 -23.29 -0.91 -3.60
C PRO A 194 -22.27 -0.50 -2.54
N GLY A 195 -21.97 0.81 -2.47
CA GLY A 195 -20.99 1.36 -1.54
C GLY A 195 -19.54 1.02 -1.84
N GLN A 196 -19.23 0.29 -2.92
CA GLN A 196 -17.87 -0.09 -3.28
C GLN A 196 -17.20 1.02 -4.08
N GLN A 197 -15.96 1.34 -3.71
CA GLN A 197 -15.16 2.41 -4.28
C GLN A 197 -13.78 1.90 -4.67
N GLU A 198 -13.15 2.55 -5.65
CA GLU A 198 -11.79 2.27 -6.06
C GLU A 198 -10.99 3.57 -6.20
N ILE A 199 -9.73 3.52 -5.78
CA ILE A 199 -8.74 4.58 -5.95
C ILE A 199 -7.43 3.94 -6.41
N ASP A 200 -6.98 4.33 -7.61
CA ASP A 200 -5.75 3.83 -8.22
C ASP A 200 -4.62 4.83 -8.01
N LEU A 201 -3.55 4.37 -7.41
CA LEU A 201 -2.36 5.20 -7.25
C LEU A 201 -1.54 5.17 -8.53
N ARG A 202 -0.92 6.28 -8.87
CA ARG A 202 0.05 6.30 -9.96
C ARG A 202 1.25 5.39 -9.63
N TYR A 203 1.82 4.75 -10.65
CA TYR A 203 2.98 3.88 -10.48
C TYR A 203 4.17 4.63 -9.84
N ALA A 204 4.87 3.95 -8.97
CA ALA A 204 6.12 4.39 -8.35
C ALA A 204 7.04 3.18 -8.09
N ASP A 205 8.25 3.43 -7.60
CA ASP A 205 9.07 2.34 -7.09
C ASP A 205 8.33 1.57 -5.98
N ALA A 206 8.61 0.27 -5.86
CA ALA A 206 7.77 -0.59 -5.04
C ALA A 206 7.82 -0.27 -3.54
N LEU A 207 8.92 0.29 -3.02
CA LEU A 207 9.00 0.66 -1.60
C LEU A 207 8.14 1.89 -1.32
N SER A 208 8.25 2.94 -2.13
CA SER A 208 7.40 4.13 -2.05
C SER A 208 5.93 3.75 -2.23
N THR A 209 5.62 2.83 -3.16
CA THR A 209 4.25 2.36 -3.37
C THR A 209 3.71 1.64 -2.14
N ALA A 210 4.49 0.78 -1.48
CA ALA A 210 4.07 0.09 -0.26
C ALA A 210 3.76 1.08 0.88
N ASP A 211 4.62 2.07 1.09
CA ASP A 211 4.39 3.16 2.06
C ASP A 211 3.14 3.99 1.69
N ASN A 212 2.93 4.25 0.39
CA ASN A 212 1.77 4.98 -0.12
C ASN A 212 0.46 4.21 0.07
N ILE A 213 0.45 2.88 -0.15
CA ILE A 213 -0.73 2.02 0.11
C ILE A 213 -1.16 2.12 1.57
N LEU A 214 -0.22 1.99 2.51
CA LEU A 214 -0.52 2.10 3.94
C LEU A 214 -1.05 3.47 4.30
N THR A 215 -0.45 4.54 3.75
CA THR A 215 -0.89 5.91 3.93
C THR A 215 -2.28 6.12 3.36
N THR A 216 -2.54 5.65 2.14
CA THR A 216 -3.86 5.76 1.47
C THR A 216 -4.95 5.06 2.27
N ARG A 217 -4.71 3.83 2.73
CA ARG A 217 -5.67 3.13 3.59
C ARG A 217 -5.98 3.89 4.88
N HIS A 218 -4.98 4.54 5.46
CA HIS A 218 -5.18 5.36 6.65
C HIS A 218 -5.97 6.64 6.33
N VAL A 219 -5.63 7.36 5.25
CA VAL A 219 -6.35 8.55 4.77
C VAL A 219 -7.82 8.23 4.49
N ILE A 220 -8.12 7.14 3.78
CA ILE A 220 -9.49 6.68 3.50
C ILE A 220 -10.28 6.54 4.82
N LYS A 221 -9.70 5.93 5.86
CA LYS A 221 -10.35 5.79 7.16
C LYS A 221 -10.53 7.12 7.90
N GLU A 222 -9.57 8.02 7.82
CA GLU A 222 -9.68 9.36 8.44
C GLU A 222 -10.76 10.21 7.75
N VAL A 223 -10.86 10.14 6.41
CA VAL A 223 -11.93 10.82 5.66
C VAL A 223 -13.28 10.21 6.01
N ALA A 224 -13.38 8.88 6.07
CA ALA A 224 -14.62 8.20 6.46
C ALA A 224 -15.10 8.64 7.85
N LEU A 225 -14.18 8.67 8.82
CA LEU A 225 -14.48 9.16 10.17
C LEU A 225 -14.97 10.61 10.15
N SER A 226 -14.33 11.48 9.36
CA SER A 226 -14.70 12.90 9.28
C SER A 226 -16.06 13.14 8.62
N GLN A 227 -16.51 12.23 7.76
CA GLN A 227 -17.80 12.28 7.08
C GLN A 227 -18.89 11.44 7.74
N GLY A 228 -18.60 10.82 8.90
CA GLY A 228 -19.57 10.02 9.64
C GLY A 228 -19.96 8.69 8.99
N VAL A 229 -19.07 8.15 8.14
CA VAL A 229 -19.22 6.83 7.50
C VAL A 229 -18.08 5.90 7.92
N TYR A 230 -18.15 4.64 7.56
CA TYR A 230 -17.13 3.64 7.89
C TYR A 230 -16.52 3.04 6.62
N ALA A 231 -15.19 3.09 6.48
CA ALA A 231 -14.48 2.45 5.38
C ALA A 231 -13.91 1.10 5.79
N THR A 232 -14.20 0.05 4.99
CA THR A 232 -13.65 -1.28 5.20
C THR A 232 -12.91 -1.81 3.98
N PHE A 233 -11.76 -2.44 4.24
CA PHE A 233 -10.96 -3.17 3.26
C PHE A 233 -11.16 -4.69 3.39
N MET A 234 -12.28 -5.11 3.95
CA MET A 234 -12.63 -6.52 4.07
C MET A 234 -12.81 -7.13 2.67
N PRO A 235 -12.13 -8.23 2.33
CA PRO A 235 -12.18 -8.79 0.98
C PRO A 235 -13.58 -9.18 0.50
N LYS A 236 -14.45 -9.65 1.40
CA LYS A 236 -15.82 -10.08 1.07
C LYS A 236 -16.78 -9.71 2.20
N PRO A 237 -17.20 -8.42 2.31
CA PRO A 237 -18.13 -8.00 3.36
C PRO A 237 -19.56 -8.49 3.12
N PHE A 238 -19.98 -8.65 1.85
CA PHE A 238 -21.29 -9.12 1.45
C PHE A 238 -21.17 -10.45 0.69
N SER A 239 -21.99 -11.44 1.05
CA SER A 239 -21.92 -12.78 0.45
C SER A 239 -22.40 -12.82 -1.01
N ASP A 240 -23.32 -11.94 -1.37
CA ASP A 240 -24.06 -11.87 -2.63
C ASP A 240 -23.58 -10.75 -3.58
N GLN A 241 -22.60 -9.94 -3.14
CA GLN A 241 -22.01 -8.86 -3.93
C GLN A 241 -20.56 -9.18 -4.30
N PRO A 242 -19.96 -8.55 -5.32
CA PRO A 242 -18.52 -8.57 -5.54
C PRO A 242 -17.72 -8.22 -4.27
N GLY A 243 -16.49 -8.68 -4.17
CA GLY A 243 -15.58 -8.36 -3.08
C GLY A 243 -14.52 -7.36 -3.49
N SER A 244 -13.74 -6.86 -2.53
CA SER A 244 -12.64 -5.93 -2.77
C SER A 244 -11.31 -6.64 -2.94
N GLY A 245 -10.59 -6.32 -4.02
CA GLY A 245 -9.22 -6.67 -4.27
C GLY A 245 -8.27 -5.51 -4.04
N MET A 246 -7.01 -5.77 -4.25
CA MET A 246 -5.98 -4.78 -4.52
C MET A 246 -5.16 -5.31 -5.68
N HIS A 247 -5.66 -5.14 -6.90
CA HIS A 247 -4.91 -5.52 -8.09
C HIS A 247 -3.63 -4.70 -8.14
N THR A 248 -2.52 -5.36 -8.45
CA THR A 248 -1.24 -4.68 -8.50
C THR A 248 -0.62 -4.89 -9.88
N HIS A 249 -0.48 -3.79 -10.62
CA HIS A 249 0.28 -3.79 -11.86
C HIS A 249 1.77 -3.76 -11.55
N LEU A 250 2.53 -4.61 -12.23
CA LEU A 250 3.94 -4.86 -12.01
C LEU A 250 4.71 -4.64 -13.30
N SER A 251 5.88 -4.00 -13.22
CA SER A 251 6.82 -3.87 -14.33
C SER A 251 8.27 -3.80 -13.84
N LEU A 252 9.19 -4.29 -14.67
CA LEU A 252 10.62 -4.15 -14.47
C LEU A 252 11.20 -3.21 -15.53
N PHE A 253 12.16 -2.39 -15.12
CA PHE A 253 12.87 -1.48 -16.02
C PHE A 253 14.38 -1.70 -15.93
N GLU A 254 15.05 -1.64 -17.08
CA GLU A 254 16.50 -1.49 -17.22
C GLU A 254 16.78 -0.03 -17.58
N GLY A 255 17.21 0.78 -16.62
CA GLY A 255 17.23 2.23 -16.79
C GLY A 255 15.84 2.76 -17.15
N ASP A 256 15.72 3.45 -18.29
CA ASP A 256 14.46 4.02 -18.78
C ASP A 256 13.67 3.09 -19.70
N GLN A 257 14.14 1.87 -19.95
CA GLN A 257 13.51 0.90 -20.84
C GLN A 257 12.68 -0.12 -20.05
N ASN A 258 11.44 -0.31 -20.46
CA ASN A 258 10.58 -1.33 -19.89
C ASN A 258 11.05 -2.73 -20.32
N ALA A 259 11.56 -3.51 -19.37
CA ALA A 259 12.11 -4.85 -19.62
C ALA A 259 11.02 -5.90 -19.93
N PHE A 260 9.74 -5.57 -19.73
CA PHE A 260 8.63 -6.46 -20.06
C PHE A 260 8.20 -6.37 -21.52
N TYR A 261 8.61 -5.32 -22.25
CA TYR A 261 8.19 -5.08 -23.63
C TYR A 261 9.07 -5.80 -24.67
N ASP A 262 8.43 -6.45 -25.65
CA ASP A 262 9.05 -6.91 -26.89
C ASP A 262 8.08 -6.66 -28.05
N GLY A 263 8.45 -5.74 -28.95
CA GLY A 263 7.63 -5.39 -30.13
C GLY A 263 7.42 -6.51 -31.15
N ASN A 264 8.23 -7.56 -31.12
CA ASN A 264 8.16 -8.71 -32.05
C ASN A 264 7.32 -9.87 -31.51
N ASP A 265 6.98 -9.85 -30.23
CA ASP A 265 6.15 -10.90 -29.62
C ASP A 265 4.66 -10.64 -29.89
N PRO A 266 3.84 -11.66 -30.19
CA PRO A 266 2.41 -11.46 -30.43
C PRO A 266 1.61 -10.82 -29.30
N LEU A 267 2.08 -10.96 -28.06
CA LEU A 267 1.49 -10.34 -26.89
C LEU A 267 2.31 -9.13 -26.40
N HIS A 268 3.33 -8.73 -27.15
CA HIS A 268 4.30 -7.69 -26.80
C HIS A 268 5.02 -7.95 -25.46
N LEU A 269 5.19 -9.22 -25.08
CA LEU A 269 5.85 -9.66 -23.85
C LEU A 269 7.27 -10.17 -24.12
N SER A 270 8.24 -9.58 -23.46
CA SER A 270 9.61 -10.05 -23.48
C SER A 270 9.78 -11.42 -22.80
N LYS A 271 10.95 -12.02 -22.99
CA LYS A 271 11.34 -13.24 -22.25
C LYS A 271 11.33 -12.99 -20.73
N VAL A 272 11.77 -11.80 -20.29
CA VAL A 272 11.77 -11.40 -18.87
C VAL A 272 10.35 -11.38 -18.31
N ALA A 273 9.40 -10.77 -19.02
CA ALA A 273 7.98 -10.75 -18.61
C ALA A 273 7.41 -12.17 -18.47
N LYS A 274 7.66 -13.02 -19.46
CA LYS A 274 7.19 -14.43 -19.45
C LYS A 274 7.80 -15.24 -18.30
N GLN A 275 9.09 -15.03 -17.99
CA GLN A 275 9.75 -15.65 -16.84
C GLN A 275 9.20 -15.14 -15.52
N PHE A 276 8.89 -13.83 -15.43
CA PHE A 276 8.28 -13.24 -14.24
C PHE A 276 6.88 -13.82 -14.00
N ILE A 277 6.03 -13.91 -15.04
CA ILE A 277 4.71 -14.57 -14.98
C ILE A 277 4.86 -16.02 -14.50
N ALA A 278 5.78 -16.77 -15.08
CA ALA A 278 6.02 -18.16 -14.69
C ALA A 278 6.43 -18.29 -13.22
N GLY A 279 7.26 -17.36 -12.71
CA GLY A 279 7.62 -17.29 -11.29
C GLY A 279 6.42 -17.06 -10.38
N LEU A 280 5.55 -16.10 -10.71
CA LEU A 280 4.32 -15.84 -9.96
C LEU A 280 3.40 -17.08 -9.91
N LEU A 281 3.18 -17.74 -11.05
CA LEU A 281 2.34 -18.94 -11.11
C LEU A 281 2.95 -20.11 -10.33
N THR A 282 4.28 -20.28 -10.40
CA THR A 282 4.99 -21.36 -9.69
C THR A 282 4.86 -21.20 -8.18
N HIS A 283 4.92 -19.97 -7.69
CA HIS A 283 4.90 -19.64 -6.26
C HIS A 283 3.54 -19.13 -5.76
N ALA A 284 2.48 -19.31 -6.56
CA ALA A 284 1.15 -18.78 -6.25
C ALA A 284 0.62 -19.24 -4.89
N ALA A 285 0.84 -20.50 -4.53
CA ALA A 285 0.38 -21.06 -3.26
C ALA A 285 1.07 -20.40 -2.05
N GLU A 286 2.39 -20.18 -2.14
CA GLU A 286 3.16 -19.50 -1.07
C GLU A 286 2.79 -18.02 -0.99
N ILE A 287 2.68 -17.35 -2.15
CA ILE A 287 2.30 -15.93 -2.23
C ILE A 287 0.91 -15.71 -1.62
N THR A 288 -0.06 -16.57 -1.93
CA THR A 288 -1.43 -16.50 -1.42
C THR A 288 -1.50 -16.54 0.09
N ALA A 289 -0.62 -17.26 0.76
CA ALA A 289 -0.55 -17.29 2.23
C ALA A 289 -0.30 -15.90 2.84
N VAL A 290 0.36 -14.99 2.10
CA VAL A 290 0.65 -13.61 2.52
C VAL A 290 -0.35 -12.61 1.95
N THR A 291 -0.68 -12.72 0.66
CA THR A 291 -1.56 -11.75 -0.02
C THR A 291 -3.05 -11.97 0.25
N ASN A 292 -3.42 -13.18 0.68
CA ASN A 292 -4.80 -13.56 1.05
C ASN A 292 -4.83 -14.20 2.44
N GLN A 293 -4.24 -13.52 3.42
CA GLN A 293 -3.97 -14.04 4.77
C GLN A 293 -5.22 -14.23 5.66
N TRP A 294 -6.38 -13.68 5.27
CA TRP A 294 -7.61 -13.77 6.06
C TRP A 294 -8.52 -14.91 5.58
N VAL A 295 -9.24 -15.56 6.49
CA VAL A 295 -10.30 -16.52 6.13
C VAL A 295 -11.31 -15.87 5.18
N ASN A 296 -11.61 -14.60 5.38
CA ASN A 296 -12.52 -13.84 4.52
C ASN A 296 -11.97 -13.64 3.09
N SER A 297 -10.65 -13.61 2.90
CA SER A 297 -10.03 -13.52 1.56
C SER A 297 -10.47 -14.67 0.66
N TYR A 298 -10.53 -15.89 1.19
CA TYR A 298 -10.94 -17.09 0.44
C TYR A 298 -12.44 -17.12 0.11
N LYS A 299 -13.27 -16.32 0.77
CA LYS A 299 -14.66 -16.12 0.39
C LYS A 299 -14.82 -15.27 -0.88
N ARG A 300 -13.81 -14.45 -1.21
CA ARG A 300 -13.73 -13.69 -2.46
C ARG A 300 -13.24 -14.56 -3.62
N LEU A 301 -12.28 -15.45 -3.39
CA LEU A 301 -11.65 -16.31 -4.38
C LEU A 301 -12.55 -17.49 -4.75
N THR A 302 -13.75 -17.21 -5.26
CA THR A 302 -14.74 -18.22 -5.63
C THR A 302 -15.01 -18.23 -7.13
N TRP A 303 -15.42 -19.39 -7.67
CA TRP A 303 -15.74 -19.53 -9.08
C TRP A 303 -16.97 -18.67 -9.46
N GLY A 304 -16.93 -18.07 -10.66
CA GLY A 304 -18.04 -17.26 -11.20
C GLY A 304 -17.98 -15.77 -10.88
N GLY A 305 -16.94 -15.31 -10.12
CA GLY A 305 -16.66 -13.90 -9.90
C GLY A 305 -15.49 -13.37 -10.73
N GLU A 306 -15.14 -12.11 -10.57
CA GLU A 306 -13.95 -11.49 -11.19
C GLU A 306 -12.65 -11.84 -10.43
N ALA A 307 -12.75 -12.41 -9.23
CA ALA A 307 -11.59 -12.88 -8.48
C ALA A 307 -11.05 -14.20 -9.05
N PRO A 308 -9.72 -14.43 -9.09
CA PRO A 308 -9.11 -15.60 -9.72
C PRO A 308 -9.23 -16.85 -8.84
N PRO A 309 -10.06 -17.85 -9.22
CA PRO A 309 -10.15 -19.12 -8.49
C PRO A 309 -9.06 -20.12 -8.91
N TYR A 310 -8.32 -19.85 -9.97
CA TYR A 310 -7.33 -20.75 -10.56
C TYR A 310 -5.98 -20.07 -10.74
N VAL A 311 -4.91 -20.85 -10.60
CA VAL A 311 -3.54 -20.44 -10.91
C VAL A 311 -3.34 -20.48 -12.42
N CYS A 312 -3.63 -19.38 -13.10
CA CYS A 312 -3.50 -19.25 -14.54
C CYS A 312 -3.15 -17.82 -14.93
N TRP A 313 -2.74 -17.62 -16.17
CA TRP A 313 -2.55 -16.30 -16.75
C TRP A 313 -3.31 -16.17 -18.08
N GLY A 314 -3.57 -14.95 -18.48
CA GLY A 314 -4.23 -14.71 -19.75
C GLY A 314 -4.14 -13.25 -20.20
N SER A 315 -4.30 -13.04 -21.50
CA SER A 315 -4.45 -11.72 -22.09
C SER A 315 -5.92 -11.28 -21.98
N ASN A 316 -6.16 -10.09 -21.45
CA ASN A 316 -7.49 -9.47 -21.30
C ASN A 316 -8.52 -10.29 -20.48
N ASN A 317 -8.09 -11.30 -19.74
CA ASN A 317 -8.96 -12.13 -18.91
C ASN A 317 -8.94 -11.65 -17.46
N ARG A 318 -10.03 -11.02 -16.98
CA ARG A 318 -10.17 -10.49 -15.61
C ARG A 318 -10.30 -11.56 -14.55
N SER A 319 -10.59 -12.81 -14.90
CA SER A 319 -10.64 -13.93 -13.96
C SER A 319 -9.32 -14.71 -13.86
N ALA A 320 -8.28 -14.32 -14.59
CA ALA A 320 -6.96 -14.92 -14.47
C ALA A 320 -6.21 -14.33 -13.29
N MET A 321 -5.45 -15.17 -12.56
CA MET A 321 -4.60 -14.72 -11.46
C MET A 321 -3.53 -13.71 -11.93
N VAL A 322 -2.97 -13.95 -13.12
CA VAL A 322 -2.05 -13.01 -13.78
C VAL A 322 -2.68 -12.56 -15.09
N ARG A 323 -3.07 -11.31 -15.16
CA ARG A 323 -3.61 -10.68 -16.35
C ARG A 323 -2.53 -9.89 -17.08
N VAL A 324 -2.48 -10.04 -18.39
CA VAL A 324 -1.73 -9.15 -19.29
C VAL A 324 -2.72 -8.15 -19.87
N PRO A 325 -2.71 -6.88 -19.47
CA PRO A 325 -3.59 -5.86 -20.03
C PRO A 325 -3.33 -5.63 -21.52
N MET A 326 -4.32 -5.12 -22.22
CA MET A 326 -4.22 -4.83 -23.65
C MET A 326 -3.08 -3.83 -23.93
N TYR A 327 -2.23 -4.18 -24.89
CA TYR A 327 -1.19 -3.29 -25.39
C TYR A 327 -1.78 -2.04 -26.03
N LYS A 328 -1.25 -0.87 -25.63
CA LYS A 328 -1.60 0.40 -26.28
C LYS A 328 -0.54 0.71 -27.35
N PRO A 329 -0.91 0.85 -28.64
CA PRO A 329 0.04 1.13 -29.72
C PRO A 329 0.94 2.33 -29.38
N THR A 330 2.23 2.23 -29.70
CA THR A 330 3.28 3.23 -29.45
C THR A 330 3.66 3.45 -27.96
N LYS A 331 3.08 2.69 -27.02
CA LYS A 331 3.35 2.82 -25.57
C LYS A 331 4.03 1.58 -25.00
N GLY A 332 5.14 1.13 -25.58
CA GLY A 332 5.91 -0.02 -25.07
C GLY A 332 6.30 0.12 -23.60
N ASN A 333 6.66 1.33 -23.15
CA ASN A 333 6.98 1.60 -21.76
C ASN A 333 5.80 1.44 -20.78
N SER A 334 4.58 1.26 -21.26
CA SER A 334 3.41 0.98 -20.42
C SER A 334 3.08 -0.53 -20.32
N THR A 335 3.92 -1.41 -20.87
CA THR A 335 3.74 -2.86 -20.74
C THR A 335 3.88 -3.30 -19.30
N ARG A 336 2.89 -4.03 -18.83
CA ARG A 336 2.79 -4.46 -17.44
C ARG A 336 2.01 -5.77 -17.34
N ILE A 337 2.14 -6.42 -16.23
CA ILE A 337 1.26 -7.52 -15.81
C ILE A 337 0.47 -7.07 -14.58
N GLU A 338 -0.66 -7.65 -14.37
CA GLU A 338 -1.55 -7.39 -13.24
C GLU A 338 -1.82 -8.69 -12.49
N VAL A 339 -1.79 -8.61 -11.16
CA VAL A 339 -1.97 -9.74 -10.24
C VAL A 339 -3.02 -9.40 -9.20
#